data_9dff546a4e7624055e989a0959b26014
#
_entry.id   9dff546a4e7624055e989a0959b26014
#
_cell.length_a   1.000
_cell.length_b   1.000
_cell.length_c   1.000
_cell.angle_alpha   90.00
_cell.angle_beta   90.00
_cell.angle_gamma   90.00
#
_symmetry.space_group_name_H-M   'P 1'
#
loop_
_entity.id
_entity.type
_entity.pdbx_description
1 polymer ?
#
loop_
_entity_poly.entity_id
_entity_poly.type
_entity_poly.pdbx_seq_one_letter_code
_entity_poly.pdbx_strand_id
1 'polypeptide(L)'
;MTLTKGRPARVWGGGGAHRFYSVVVFVLLASLDNVAIGLVPPLYGAIADSFAVPQRLLGLVTAVSFLVSAVAAVGWAYFGDRTNRKPLLMIGTLIWAAGTGGSGLATNYPTFLAAQLLAAVGLGAVGSVGFSVVTDLISPRRRGLVMSFWGLSQGIGTLAGTLVGGLLGAVDWRRPFLVLTVAGLVATAAYLFTYDIRRGQSEPELAGALAGGAEYDYRISRADLPTILGRRTNRWLILQGLTAQAAFGSLVWLPVLFAERARDQGYSAATAIVVGSVFATLFQLGGVLSIVGGLIGDALQRRTPSGRAIVAAVGILAAVPFYLVLFFVPMRIDVPDGAGTGAVVRAVLGSVVSEPTVGLSLLTALLALALTSANSPNWFALIADANPPEHRGTVYSLGNLVNGVGRAAGNGLVG
;
A
#
# COMPACT_ATOMS: atom_id res chain seq x y z
N MET A 1 29.77 -15.70 -5.68
CA MET A 1 29.55 -14.24 -5.75
C MET A 1 30.40 -13.72 -6.92
N THR A 2 29.77 -13.41 -8.04
CA THR A 2 30.45 -12.90 -9.24
C THR A 2 30.34 -11.39 -9.27
N LEU A 3 31.48 -10.70 -9.21
CA LEU A 3 31.58 -9.24 -9.31
C LEU A 3 32.04 -8.89 -10.73
N THR A 4 31.27 -8.09 -11.45
CA THR A 4 31.61 -7.62 -12.81
C THR A 4 32.06 -6.15 -12.77
N LYS A 5 32.98 -5.74 -13.66
CA LYS A 5 33.38 -4.34 -13.80
C LYS A 5 32.27 -3.55 -14.48
N GLY A 6 31.63 -2.65 -13.76
CA GLY A 6 30.62 -1.74 -14.27
C GLY A 6 31.19 -0.45 -14.85
N ARG A 7 30.42 0.25 -15.71
CA ARG A 7 30.75 1.59 -16.17
C ARG A 7 30.77 2.58 -15.00
N PRO A 8 31.75 3.52 -14.94
CA PRO A 8 31.78 4.52 -13.89
C PRO A 8 30.49 5.38 -13.97
N ALA A 9 29.63 5.24 -12.96
CA ALA A 9 28.46 6.09 -12.83
C ALA A 9 28.92 7.51 -12.50
N ARG A 10 28.33 8.52 -13.13
CA ARG A 10 28.52 9.92 -12.75
C ARG A 10 28.07 10.10 -11.32
N VAL A 11 29.01 10.20 -10.40
CA VAL A 11 28.77 10.46 -8.99
C VAL A 11 28.41 11.94 -8.86
N TRP A 12 27.13 12.26 -8.83
CA TRP A 12 26.67 13.56 -8.31
C TRP A 12 26.91 13.51 -6.80
N GLY A 13 27.81 14.37 -6.31
CA GLY A 13 28.31 14.35 -4.94
C GLY A 13 27.19 14.43 -3.91
N GLY A 14 26.95 13.34 -3.20
CA GLY A 14 25.93 13.25 -2.17
C GLY A 14 26.43 13.72 -0.81
N GLY A 15 26.41 15.03 -0.55
CA GLY A 15 26.47 15.53 0.84
C GLY A 15 25.26 15.02 1.65
N GLY A 16 25.34 15.07 2.99
CA GLY A 16 24.26 14.58 3.87
C GLY A 16 22.89 15.17 3.55
N ALA A 17 22.82 16.44 3.17
CA ALA A 17 21.59 17.13 2.77
C ALA A 17 20.99 16.55 1.48
N HIS A 18 21.80 16.22 0.48
CA HIS A 18 21.31 15.62 -0.77
C HIS A 18 20.82 14.16 -0.58
N ARG A 19 21.45 13.42 0.33
CA ARG A 19 20.94 12.10 0.74
C ARG A 19 19.59 12.21 1.42
N PHE A 20 19.45 13.16 2.35
CA PHE A 20 18.16 13.40 3.02
C PHE A 20 17.09 13.81 2.03
N TYR A 21 17.36 14.73 1.10
CA TYR A 21 16.47 15.11 0.01
C TYR A 21 16.00 13.88 -0.80
N SER A 22 16.93 13.03 -1.21
CA SER A 22 16.61 11.83 -1.99
C SER A 22 15.71 10.84 -1.23
N VAL A 23 15.94 10.67 0.08
CA VAL A 23 15.07 9.84 0.94
C VAL A 23 13.67 10.44 1.04
N VAL A 24 13.56 11.75 1.28
CA VAL A 24 12.26 12.44 1.40
C VAL A 24 11.47 12.34 0.10
N VAL A 25 12.08 12.68 -1.04
CA VAL A 25 11.43 12.59 -2.35
C VAL A 25 10.99 11.16 -2.63
N PHE A 26 11.81 10.18 -2.30
CA PHE A 26 11.50 8.79 -2.51
C PHE A 26 10.32 8.32 -1.64
N VAL A 27 10.31 8.68 -0.34
CA VAL A 27 9.20 8.36 0.58
C VAL A 27 7.90 9.03 0.10
N LEU A 28 7.97 10.29 -0.35
CA LEU A 28 6.81 10.98 -0.91
C LEU A 28 6.27 10.26 -2.16
N LEU A 29 7.15 9.86 -3.09
CA LEU A 29 6.77 9.13 -4.29
C LEU A 29 6.07 7.81 -3.95
N ALA A 30 6.66 7.06 -3.01
CA ALA A 30 6.07 5.79 -2.54
C ALA A 30 4.75 5.97 -1.78
N SER A 31 4.56 7.12 -1.11
CA SER A 31 3.29 7.43 -0.45
C SER A 31 2.18 7.75 -1.45
N LEU A 32 2.50 8.44 -2.57
CA LEU A 32 1.53 8.80 -3.60
C LEU A 32 0.85 7.58 -4.24
N ASP A 33 1.55 6.46 -4.38
CA ASP A 33 0.97 5.21 -4.87
C ASP A 33 -0.17 4.73 -3.96
N ASN A 34 0.06 4.79 -2.66
CA ASN A 34 -0.92 4.34 -1.68
C ASN A 34 -2.06 5.36 -1.53
N VAL A 35 -1.81 6.65 -1.79
CA VAL A 35 -2.85 7.66 -1.95
C VAL A 35 -3.80 7.26 -3.08
N ALA A 36 -3.29 6.82 -4.23
CA ALA A 36 -4.12 6.37 -5.35
C ALA A 36 -4.99 5.16 -4.99
N ILE A 37 -4.46 4.21 -4.21
CA ILE A 37 -5.23 3.04 -3.73
C ILE A 37 -6.38 3.46 -2.81
N GLY A 38 -6.13 4.38 -1.89
CA GLY A 38 -7.15 4.86 -0.93
C GLY A 38 -8.19 5.80 -1.54
N LEU A 39 -7.86 6.45 -2.65
CA LEU A 39 -8.68 7.51 -3.26
C LEU A 39 -9.96 7.00 -3.92
N VAL A 40 -9.91 5.85 -4.59
CA VAL A 40 -11.00 5.36 -5.45
C VAL A 40 -12.21 4.84 -4.67
N PRO A 41 -12.06 4.05 -3.58
CA PRO A 41 -13.18 3.42 -2.90
C PRO A 41 -14.25 4.39 -2.39
N PRO A 42 -13.92 5.54 -1.77
CA PRO A 42 -14.94 6.51 -1.34
C PRO A 42 -15.81 7.05 -2.48
N LEU A 43 -15.29 6.97 -3.72
CA LEU A 43 -15.91 7.55 -4.90
C LEU A 43 -16.73 6.54 -5.71
N TYR A 44 -16.79 5.26 -5.30
CA TYR A 44 -17.48 4.22 -6.07
C TYR A 44 -18.92 4.63 -6.44
N GLY A 45 -19.69 5.13 -5.49
CA GLY A 45 -21.06 5.58 -5.75
C GLY A 45 -21.11 6.72 -6.78
N ALA A 46 -20.34 7.78 -6.56
CA ALA A 46 -20.36 8.95 -7.45
C ALA A 46 -19.88 8.62 -8.87
N ILE A 47 -18.89 7.74 -9.03
CA ILE A 47 -18.40 7.29 -10.33
C ILE A 47 -19.43 6.39 -11.00
N ALA A 48 -20.05 5.46 -10.26
CA ALA A 48 -21.08 4.56 -10.74
C ALA A 48 -22.29 5.34 -11.26
N ASP A 49 -22.76 6.31 -10.50
CA ASP A 49 -23.87 7.19 -10.88
C ASP A 49 -23.52 8.01 -12.15
N SER A 50 -22.30 8.54 -12.22
CA SER A 50 -21.85 9.34 -13.38
C SER A 50 -21.80 8.55 -14.69
N PHE A 51 -21.48 7.25 -14.63
CA PHE A 51 -21.41 6.37 -15.81
C PHE A 51 -22.65 5.50 -15.99
N ALA A 52 -23.65 5.63 -15.12
CA ALA A 52 -24.87 4.81 -15.12
C ALA A 52 -24.55 3.29 -15.09
N VAL A 53 -23.59 2.88 -14.25
CA VAL A 53 -23.18 1.48 -14.09
C VAL A 53 -23.38 1.01 -12.65
N PRO A 54 -23.58 -0.30 -12.42
CA PRO A 54 -23.64 -0.83 -11.05
C PRO A 54 -22.33 -0.60 -10.30
N GLN A 55 -22.41 -0.22 -9.03
CA GLN A 55 -21.25 0.07 -8.16
C GLN A 55 -20.28 -1.11 -8.04
N ARG A 56 -20.77 -2.35 -8.12
CA ARG A 56 -19.94 -3.57 -8.15
C ARG A 56 -18.88 -3.57 -9.26
N LEU A 57 -19.15 -2.89 -10.39
CA LEU A 57 -18.15 -2.78 -11.47
C LEU A 57 -16.95 -1.96 -11.07
N LEU A 58 -17.10 -0.98 -10.14
CA LEU A 58 -15.96 -0.20 -9.62
C LEU A 58 -15.10 -1.07 -8.69
N GLY A 59 -15.72 -1.94 -7.89
CA GLY A 59 -15.01 -2.95 -7.12
C GLY A 59 -14.21 -3.90 -8.03
N LEU A 60 -14.81 -4.34 -9.15
CA LEU A 60 -14.13 -5.16 -10.14
C LEU A 60 -12.94 -4.41 -10.79
N VAL A 61 -13.08 -3.12 -11.12
CA VAL A 61 -11.96 -2.28 -11.59
C VAL A 61 -10.80 -2.33 -10.60
N THR A 62 -11.08 -2.11 -9.31
CA THR A 62 -10.05 -2.14 -8.26
C THR A 62 -9.43 -3.54 -8.11
N ALA A 63 -10.23 -4.61 -8.16
CA ALA A 63 -9.74 -5.98 -8.10
C ALA A 63 -8.79 -6.30 -9.25
N VAL A 64 -9.19 -5.98 -10.49
CA VAL A 64 -8.36 -6.18 -11.68
C VAL A 64 -7.11 -5.31 -11.63
N SER A 65 -7.21 -4.07 -11.13
CA SER A 65 -6.05 -3.18 -10.94
C SER A 65 -5.02 -3.77 -9.96
N PHE A 66 -5.44 -4.38 -8.86
CA PHE A 66 -4.52 -5.09 -7.96
C PHE A 66 -3.80 -6.24 -8.66
N LEU A 67 -4.52 -7.02 -9.46
CA LEU A 67 -3.93 -8.12 -10.21
C LEU A 67 -2.93 -7.62 -11.26
N VAL A 68 -3.33 -6.62 -12.06
CA VAL A 68 -2.47 -6.01 -13.08
C VAL A 68 -1.22 -5.41 -12.45
N SER A 69 -1.35 -4.69 -11.32
CA SER A 69 -0.21 -4.13 -10.59
C SER A 69 0.74 -5.22 -10.10
N ALA A 70 0.22 -6.32 -9.55
CA ALA A 70 1.03 -7.43 -9.07
C ALA A 70 1.80 -8.13 -10.21
N VAL A 71 1.16 -8.34 -11.37
CA VAL A 71 1.82 -8.91 -12.56
C VAL A 71 2.84 -7.94 -13.13
N ALA A 72 2.49 -6.66 -13.26
CA ALA A 72 3.39 -5.63 -13.75
C ALA A 72 4.64 -5.48 -12.86
N ALA A 73 4.48 -5.61 -11.52
CA ALA A 73 5.59 -5.55 -10.58
C ALA A 73 6.67 -6.61 -10.87
N VAL A 74 6.28 -7.81 -11.32
CA VAL A 74 7.23 -8.86 -11.73
C VAL A 74 8.03 -8.42 -12.97
N GLY A 75 7.34 -7.83 -13.96
CA GLY A 75 8.00 -7.28 -15.15
C GLY A 75 8.97 -6.14 -14.80
N TRP A 76 8.53 -5.20 -13.98
CA TRP A 76 9.36 -4.09 -13.51
C TRP A 76 10.58 -4.56 -12.70
N ALA A 77 10.43 -5.56 -11.83
CA ALA A 77 11.53 -6.17 -11.10
C ALA A 77 12.56 -6.79 -12.06
N TYR A 78 12.09 -7.53 -13.08
CA TYR A 78 12.95 -8.11 -14.10
C TYR A 78 13.80 -7.06 -14.83
N PHE A 79 13.19 -5.95 -15.24
CA PHE A 79 13.92 -4.85 -15.86
C PHE A 79 14.80 -4.10 -14.84
N GLY A 80 14.33 -3.90 -13.62
CA GLY A 80 15.10 -3.27 -12.53
C GLY A 80 16.36 -4.02 -12.17
N ASP A 81 16.37 -5.34 -12.39
CA ASP A 81 17.56 -6.18 -12.19
C ASP A 81 18.60 -6.05 -13.30
N ARG A 82 18.21 -5.56 -14.46
CA ARG A 82 19.05 -5.52 -15.68
C ARG A 82 19.43 -4.13 -16.14
N THR A 83 18.73 -3.11 -15.67
CA THR A 83 18.92 -1.73 -16.14
C THR A 83 19.03 -0.76 -14.96
N ASN A 84 19.26 0.50 -15.25
CA ASN A 84 19.26 1.54 -14.21
C ASN A 84 17.84 1.74 -13.65
N ARG A 85 17.71 1.65 -12.33
CA ARG A 85 16.44 1.71 -11.61
C ARG A 85 15.80 3.11 -11.62
N LYS A 86 16.62 4.17 -11.68
CA LYS A 86 16.12 5.56 -11.65
C LYS A 86 15.23 5.90 -12.84
N PRO A 87 15.63 5.68 -14.11
CA PRO A 87 14.74 5.88 -15.26
C PRO A 87 13.51 5.00 -15.23
N LEU A 88 13.64 3.74 -14.78
CA LEU A 88 12.49 2.82 -14.69
C LEU A 88 11.44 3.33 -13.70
N LEU A 89 11.87 3.81 -12.54
CA LEU A 89 10.95 4.36 -11.55
C LEU A 89 10.25 5.60 -12.08
N MET A 90 10.97 6.46 -12.79
CA MET A 90 10.40 7.65 -13.44
C MET A 90 9.36 7.28 -14.50
N ILE A 91 9.67 6.33 -15.38
CA ILE A 91 8.73 5.84 -16.42
C ILE A 91 7.49 5.25 -15.75
N GLY A 92 7.68 4.40 -14.74
CA GLY A 92 6.57 3.82 -13.99
C GLY A 92 5.67 4.88 -13.35
N THR A 93 6.25 5.89 -12.70
CA THR A 93 5.49 6.99 -12.09
C THR A 93 4.78 7.86 -13.15
N LEU A 94 5.38 8.10 -14.31
CA LEU A 94 4.73 8.82 -15.41
C LEU A 94 3.55 8.03 -15.98
N ILE A 95 3.70 6.71 -16.17
CA ILE A 95 2.59 5.82 -16.59
C ILE A 95 1.46 5.87 -15.57
N TRP A 96 1.78 5.77 -14.28
CA TRP A 96 0.81 5.89 -13.21
C TRP A 96 0.11 7.27 -13.21
N ALA A 97 0.85 8.36 -13.32
CA ALA A 97 0.29 9.71 -13.37
C ALA A 97 -0.62 9.90 -14.60
N ALA A 98 -0.22 9.38 -15.77
CA ALA A 98 -1.02 9.42 -16.98
C ALA A 98 -2.34 8.62 -16.82
N GLY A 99 -2.27 7.42 -16.23
CA GLY A 99 -3.45 6.62 -15.94
C GLY A 99 -4.37 7.29 -14.90
N THR A 100 -3.79 7.88 -13.85
CA THR A 100 -4.54 8.61 -12.83
C THR A 100 -5.25 9.83 -13.43
N GLY A 101 -4.54 10.63 -14.24
CA GLY A 101 -5.12 11.76 -14.96
C GLY A 101 -6.19 11.35 -15.96
N GLY A 102 -5.92 10.29 -16.72
CA GLY A 102 -6.90 9.68 -17.64
C GLY A 102 -8.19 9.25 -16.92
N SER A 103 -8.08 8.75 -15.68
CA SER A 103 -9.25 8.40 -14.87
C SER A 103 -10.11 9.62 -14.53
N GLY A 104 -9.48 10.74 -14.17
CA GLY A 104 -10.20 12.01 -13.92
C GLY A 104 -10.83 12.63 -15.17
N LEU A 105 -10.28 12.33 -16.35
CA LEU A 105 -10.78 12.82 -17.65
C LEU A 105 -11.71 11.83 -18.34
N ALA A 106 -11.97 10.67 -17.77
CA ALA A 106 -12.79 9.63 -18.37
C ALA A 106 -14.25 10.10 -18.56
N THR A 107 -14.80 9.84 -19.75
CA THR A 107 -16.17 10.19 -20.12
C THR A 107 -17.14 9.02 -20.02
N ASN A 108 -16.62 7.78 -19.90
CA ASN A 108 -17.39 6.55 -19.79
C ASN A 108 -16.62 5.47 -19.01
N TYR A 109 -17.33 4.41 -18.62
CA TYR A 109 -16.74 3.31 -17.85
C TYR A 109 -15.55 2.60 -18.55
N PRO A 110 -15.59 2.25 -19.87
CA PRO A 110 -14.45 1.62 -20.52
C PRO A 110 -13.19 2.46 -20.53
N THR A 111 -13.29 3.79 -20.75
CA THR A 111 -12.14 4.67 -20.69
C THR A 111 -11.60 4.83 -19.27
N PHE A 112 -12.47 4.86 -18.27
CA PHE A 112 -12.09 4.85 -16.86
C PHE A 112 -11.35 3.55 -16.50
N LEU A 113 -11.89 2.38 -16.90
CA LEU A 113 -11.25 1.07 -16.68
C LEU A 113 -9.86 1.05 -17.32
N ALA A 114 -9.73 1.43 -18.60
CA ALA A 114 -8.45 1.44 -19.29
C ALA A 114 -7.42 2.36 -18.59
N ALA A 115 -7.85 3.53 -18.13
CA ALA A 115 -7.01 4.46 -17.41
C ALA A 115 -6.57 3.91 -16.04
N GLN A 116 -7.46 3.25 -15.29
CA GLN A 116 -7.13 2.59 -14.03
C GLN A 116 -6.14 1.42 -14.22
N LEU A 117 -6.30 0.63 -15.28
CA LEU A 117 -5.35 -0.44 -15.59
C LEU A 117 -3.98 0.11 -15.99
N LEU A 118 -3.94 1.23 -16.73
CA LEU A 118 -2.69 1.92 -17.03
C LEU A 118 -2.01 2.42 -15.76
N ALA A 119 -2.78 3.04 -14.85
CA ALA A 119 -2.27 3.45 -13.54
C ALA A 119 -1.72 2.25 -12.75
N ALA A 120 -2.40 1.11 -12.76
CA ALA A 120 -1.98 -0.11 -12.08
C ALA A 120 -0.65 -0.66 -12.62
N VAL A 121 -0.39 -0.58 -13.92
CA VAL A 121 0.92 -0.93 -14.51
C VAL A 121 2.03 -0.06 -13.92
N GLY A 122 1.80 1.23 -13.82
CA GLY A 122 2.76 2.18 -13.22
C GLY A 122 3.00 1.91 -11.73
N LEU A 123 1.94 1.61 -10.95
CA LEU A 123 2.02 1.24 -9.53
C LEU A 123 2.97 0.07 -9.28
N GLY A 124 2.98 -0.92 -10.17
CA GLY A 124 3.89 -2.06 -10.08
C GLY A 124 5.37 -1.69 -10.06
N ALA A 125 5.77 -0.58 -10.70
CA ALA A 125 7.14 -0.10 -10.70
C ALA A 125 7.60 0.39 -9.32
N VAL A 126 6.76 1.16 -8.63
CA VAL A 126 7.10 1.67 -7.30
C VAL A 126 7.12 0.54 -6.27
N GLY A 127 6.15 -0.36 -6.31
CA GLY A 127 6.10 -1.53 -5.41
C GLY A 127 7.32 -2.45 -5.53
N SER A 128 7.89 -2.62 -6.73
CA SER A 128 9.02 -3.53 -6.97
C SER A 128 10.37 -2.82 -7.00
N VAL A 129 10.58 -1.93 -7.97
CA VAL A 129 11.85 -1.20 -8.15
C VAL A 129 12.08 -0.25 -6.99
N GLY A 130 11.02 0.43 -6.53
CA GLY A 130 11.08 1.35 -5.42
C GLY A 130 11.52 0.67 -4.13
N PHE A 131 10.96 -0.48 -3.78
CA PHE A 131 11.39 -1.26 -2.62
C PHE A 131 12.88 -1.63 -2.70
N SER A 132 13.35 -2.07 -3.87
CA SER A 132 14.77 -2.37 -4.11
C SER A 132 15.66 -1.15 -3.87
N VAL A 133 15.24 0.03 -4.32
CA VAL A 133 15.98 1.29 -4.12
C VAL A 133 16.07 1.66 -2.65
N VAL A 134 14.97 1.54 -1.88
CA VAL A 134 14.97 1.83 -0.43
C VAL A 134 15.92 0.91 0.33
N THR A 135 15.94 -0.38 0.00
CA THR A 135 16.83 -1.33 0.67
C THR A 135 18.30 -0.99 0.49
N ASP A 136 18.66 -0.42 -0.66
CA ASP A 136 20.03 -0.02 -0.98
C ASP A 136 20.42 1.38 -0.48
N LEU A 137 19.43 2.21 -0.12
CA LEU A 137 19.66 3.53 0.48
C LEU A 137 20.19 3.46 1.91
N ILE A 138 19.96 2.35 2.61
CA ILE A 138 20.01 2.30 4.06
C ILE A 138 20.91 1.19 4.54
N SER A 139 21.81 1.55 5.49
CA SER A 139 22.70 0.57 6.08
C SER A 139 21.93 -0.57 6.78
N PRO A 140 22.42 -1.82 6.75
CA PRO A 140 21.79 -2.98 7.37
C PRO A 140 21.38 -2.76 8.84
N ARG A 141 22.17 -1.99 9.58
CA ARG A 141 21.91 -1.66 11.01
C ARG A 141 20.63 -0.84 11.25
N ARG A 142 20.18 -0.07 10.25
CA ARG A 142 18.98 0.80 10.32
C ARG A 142 17.85 0.32 9.41
N ARG A 143 18.02 -0.82 8.74
CA ARG A 143 17.07 -1.34 7.76
C ARG A 143 15.68 -1.59 8.36
N GLY A 144 15.62 -2.17 9.56
CA GLY A 144 14.35 -2.39 10.27
C GLY A 144 13.57 -1.11 10.52
N LEU A 145 14.23 -0.07 11.03
CA LEU A 145 13.62 1.24 11.27
C LEU A 145 13.06 1.86 9.98
N VAL A 146 13.81 1.79 8.90
CA VAL A 146 13.38 2.42 7.63
C VAL A 146 12.32 1.59 6.93
N MET A 147 12.35 0.27 7.05
CA MET A 147 11.22 -0.57 6.59
C MET A 147 9.94 -0.28 7.40
N SER A 148 10.07 0.08 8.66
CA SER A 148 8.92 0.57 9.45
C SER A 148 8.40 1.91 8.93
N PHE A 149 9.27 2.84 8.54
CA PHE A 149 8.87 4.09 7.90
C PHE A 149 8.27 3.87 6.50
N TRP A 150 8.79 2.91 5.74
CA TRP A 150 8.20 2.51 4.47
C TRP A 150 6.77 1.97 4.65
N GLY A 151 6.57 1.06 5.59
CA GLY A 151 5.24 0.53 5.93
C GLY A 151 4.29 1.62 6.45
N LEU A 152 4.79 2.53 7.29
CA LEU A 152 4.04 3.67 7.80
C LEU A 152 3.65 4.63 6.67
N SER A 153 4.55 4.93 5.73
CA SER A 153 4.26 5.79 4.58
C SER A 153 3.16 5.22 3.70
N GLN A 154 3.10 3.90 3.55
CA GLN A 154 2.02 3.22 2.83
C GLN A 154 0.68 3.40 3.54
N GLY A 155 0.63 3.21 4.85
CA GLY A 155 -0.58 3.43 5.66
C GLY A 155 -1.04 4.89 5.62
N ILE A 156 -0.13 5.84 5.82
CA ILE A 156 -0.41 7.28 5.74
C ILE A 156 -0.88 7.65 4.31
N GLY A 157 -0.26 7.08 3.27
CA GLY A 157 -0.66 7.29 1.89
C GLY A 157 -2.11 6.86 1.66
N THR A 158 -2.48 5.64 2.06
CA THR A 158 -3.85 5.14 1.91
C THR A 158 -4.86 6.00 2.68
N LEU A 159 -4.52 6.38 3.92
CA LEU A 159 -5.32 7.27 4.76
C LEU A 159 -5.53 8.63 4.08
N ALA A 160 -4.46 9.25 3.59
CA ALA A 160 -4.53 10.51 2.87
C ALA A 160 -5.37 10.38 1.59
N GLY A 161 -5.25 9.26 0.87
CA GLY A 161 -6.06 8.97 -0.32
C GLY A 161 -7.54 8.89 -0.01
N THR A 162 -7.92 8.18 1.04
CA THR A 162 -9.31 8.06 1.48
C THR A 162 -9.90 9.43 1.85
N LEU A 163 -9.14 10.26 2.58
CA LEU A 163 -9.56 11.62 2.91
C LEU A 163 -9.66 12.52 1.68
N VAL A 164 -8.63 12.57 0.86
CA VAL A 164 -8.61 13.40 -0.37
C VAL A 164 -9.74 12.96 -1.31
N GLY A 165 -9.93 11.65 -1.49
CA GLY A 165 -11.04 11.09 -2.25
C GLY A 165 -12.39 11.57 -1.72
N GLY A 166 -12.63 11.43 -0.41
CA GLY A 166 -13.89 11.84 0.19
C GLY A 166 -14.13 13.34 0.20
N LEU A 167 -13.13 14.14 0.60
CA LEU A 167 -13.32 15.59 0.76
C LEU A 167 -13.42 16.33 -0.57
N LEU A 168 -12.54 16.04 -1.52
CA LEU A 168 -12.57 16.67 -2.85
C LEU A 168 -13.61 16.00 -3.74
N GLY A 169 -13.80 14.70 -3.61
CA GLY A 169 -14.73 13.94 -4.43
C GLY A 169 -16.19 14.13 -4.07
N ALA A 170 -16.50 14.61 -2.87
CA ALA A 170 -17.85 15.05 -2.50
C ALA A 170 -18.34 16.23 -3.35
N VAL A 171 -17.42 17.06 -3.86
CA VAL A 171 -17.74 18.20 -4.75
C VAL A 171 -17.77 17.73 -6.20
N ASP A 172 -16.73 17.03 -6.64
CA ASP A 172 -16.60 16.44 -7.97
C ASP A 172 -15.62 15.28 -7.89
N TRP A 173 -16.07 14.07 -8.21
CA TRP A 173 -15.27 12.86 -8.14
C TRP A 173 -14.02 12.85 -9.04
N ARG A 174 -13.95 13.74 -10.04
CA ARG A 174 -12.80 13.89 -10.94
C ARG A 174 -11.64 14.66 -10.31
N ARG A 175 -11.93 15.61 -9.43
CA ARG A 175 -10.92 16.50 -8.82
C ARG A 175 -9.80 15.77 -8.10
N PRO A 176 -10.06 14.76 -7.25
CA PRO A 176 -9.00 14.03 -6.57
C PRO A 176 -7.98 13.40 -7.53
N PHE A 177 -8.43 12.85 -8.67
CA PHE A 177 -7.55 12.27 -9.68
C PHE A 177 -6.64 13.32 -10.33
N LEU A 178 -7.18 14.49 -10.68
CA LEU A 178 -6.40 15.57 -11.28
C LEU A 178 -5.37 16.13 -10.31
N VAL A 179 -5.75 16.36 -9.05
CA VAL A 179 -4.82 16.82 -7.99
C VAL A 179 -3.69 15.79 -7.80
N LEU A 180 -4.02 14.51 -7.74
CA LEU A 180 -3.03 13.46 -7.57
C LEU A 180 -2.10 13.33 -8.78
N THR A 181 -2.62 13.54 -9.98
CA THR A 181 -1.81 13.59 -11.21
C THR A 181 -0.77 14.70 -11.14
N VAL A 182 -1.18 15.91 -10.77
CA VAL A 182 -0.24 17.04 -10.61
C VAL A 182 0.80 16.73 -9.53
N ALA A 183 0.38 16.19 -8.39
CA ALA A 183 1.30 15.79 -7.33
C ALA A 183 2.31 14.73 -7.81
N GLY A 184 1.87 13.75 -8.60
CA GLY A 184 2.74 12.73 -9.20
C GLY A 184 3.75 13.31 -10.19
N LEU A 185 3.35 14.23 -11.04
CA LEU A 185 4.24 14.92 -11.98
C LEU A 185 5.29 15.76 -11.25
N VAL A 186 4.87 16.50 -10.21
CA VAL A 186 5.79 17.30 -9.37
C VAL A 186 6.77 16.37 -8.63
N ALA A 187 6.31 15.27 -8.05
CA ALA A 187 7.18 14.30 -7.39
C ALA A 187 8.15 13.64 -8.37
N THR A 188 7.73 13.33 -9.61
CA THR A 188 8.61 12.81 -10.66
C THR A 188 9.66 13.84 -11.06
N ALA A 189 9.30 15.11 -11.20
CA ALA A 189 10.24 16.19 -11.47
C ALA A 189 11.25 16.36 -10.33
N ALA A 190 10.79 16.30 -9.07
CA ALA A 190 11.68 16.31 -7.91
C ALA A 190 12.62 15.10 -7.90
N TYR A 191 12.15 13.91 -8.31
CA TYR A 191 12.95 12.70 -8.37
C TYR A 191 14.09 12.77 -9.41
N LEU A 192 13.97 13.59 -10.45
CA LEU A 192 15.06 13.86 -11.40
C LEU A 192 16.34 14.33 -10.72
N PHE A 193 16.20 15.12 -9.65
CA PHE A 193 17.33 15.73 -8.92
C PHE A 193 17.87 14.85 -7.80
N THR A 194 17.33 13.64 -7.58
CA THR A 194 17.89 12.67 -6.63
C THR A 194 19.17 12.06 -7.16
N TYR A 195 20.07 11.61 -6.27
CA TYR A 195 21.25 10.87 -6.73
C TYR A 195 20.90 9.43 -7.16
N ASP A 196 21.75 8.85 -8.03
CA ASP A 196 21.57 7.49 -8.49
C ASP A 196 22.12 6.49 -7.45
N ILE A 197 21.27 5.55 -7.01
CA ILE A 197 21.58 4.61 -5.93
C ILE A 197 22.09 3.31 -6.55
N ARG A 198 23.36 2.97 -6.27
CA ARG A 198 23.96 1.74 -6.73
C ARG A 198 23.40 0.54 -5.95
N ARG A 199 23.25 -0.58 -6.66
CA ARG A 199 22.82 -1.85 -6.08
C ARG A 199 23.84 -2.34 -5.04
N GLY A 200 23.34 -2.73 -3.84
CA GLY A 200 24.20 -3.18 -2.74
C GLY A 200 25.05 -2.09 -2.07
N GLN A 201 24.80 -0.81 -2.39
CA GLN A 201 25.57 0.32 -1.85
C GLN A 201 25.57 0.39 -0.33
N SER A 202 24.56 -0.16 0.32
CA SER A 202 24.43 -0.14 1.78
C SER A 202 25.13 -1.32 2.48
N GLU A 203 25.61 -2.32 1.74
CA GLU A 203 26.24 -3.51 2.31
C GLU A 203 27.72 -3.21 2.64
N PRO A 204 28.14 -3.26 3.93
CA PRO A 204 29.51 -2.96 4.32
C PRO A 204 30.53 -3.92 3.70
N GLU A 205 30.13 -5.17 3.49
CA GLU A 205 30.97 -6.24 2.91
C GLU A 205 31.27 -5.98 1.42
N LEU A 206 30.41 -5.24 0.73
CA LEU A 206 30.56 -4.89 -0.67
C LEU A 206 31.25 -3.53 -0.87
N ALA A 207 31.42 -2.74 0.19
CA ALA A 207 31.92 -1.36 0.09
C ALA A 207 33.27 -1.27 -0.62
N GLY A 208 34.21 -2.16 -0.30
CA GLY A 208 35.53 -2.22 -0.95
C GLY A 208 35.46 -2.60 -2.43
N ALA A 209 34.64 -3.58 -2.78
CA ALA A 209 34.46 -4.05 -4.15
C ALA A 209 33.74 -3.00 -5.01
N LEU A 210 32.70 -2.36 -4.48
CA LEU A 210 31.94 -1.29 -5.14
C LEU A 210 32.79 -0.02 -5.34
N ALA A 211 33.67 0.32 -4.38
CA ALA A 211 34.65 1.39 -4.54
C ALA A 211 35.65 1.09 -5.68
N GLY A 212 35.98 -0.18 -5.90
CA GLY A 212 36.79 -0.67 -7.02
C GLY A 212 36.07 -0.78 -8.36
N GLY A 213 34.78 -0.34 -8.45
CA GLY A 213 33.98 -0.37 -9.68
C GLY A 213 33.29 -1.70 -9.97
N ALA A 214 33.23 -2.62 -9.01
CA ALA A 214 32.48 -3.87 -9.16
C ALA A 214 30.98 -3.65 -8.94
N GLU A 215 30.14 -4.47 -9.60
CA GLU A 215 28.69 -4.52 -9.39
C GLU A 215 28.29 -5.87 -8.79
N TYR A 216 27.25 -5.85 -7.93
CA TYR A 216 26.68 -7.07 -7.38
C TYR A 216 25.75 -7.72 -8.42
N ASP A 217 26.17 -8.89 -8.94
CA ASP A 217 25.51 -9.58 -10.08
C ASP A 217 24.88 -10.94 -9.67
N TYR A 218 24.45 -11.11 -8.41
CA TYR A 218 23.69 -12.32 -8.07
C TYR A 218 22.29 -12.24 -8.70
N ARG A 219 21.97 -13.23 -9.53
CA ARG A 219 20.67 -13.37 -10.20
C ARG A 219 20.08 -14.74 -9.87
N ILE A 220 18.86 -14.73 -9.34
CA ILE A 220 18.12 -15.98 -9.15
C ILE A 220 17.86 -16.61 -10.51
N SER A 221 18.15 -17.91 -10.59
CA SER A 221 17.86 -18.76 -11.73
C SER A 221 16.54 -19.51 -11.54
N ARG A 222 15.97 -20.01 -12.63
CA ARG A 222 14.80 -20.89 -12.56
C ARG A 222 15.10 -22.20 -11.79
N ALA A 223 16.35 -22.62 -11.71
CA ALA A 223 16.79 -23.80 -10.97
C ALA A 223 16.67 -23.64 -9.44
N ASP A 224 16.64 -22.41 -8.92
CA ASP A 224 16.50 -22.15 -7.49
C ASP A 224 15.03 -22.23 -7.02
N LEU A 225 14.06 -22.08 -7.92
CA LEU A 225 12.64 -22.08 -7.60
C LEU A 225 12.16 -23.37 -6.92
N PRO A 226 12.54 -24.59 -7.36
CA PRO A 226 12.15 -25.83 -6.66
C PRO A 226 12.67 -25.87 -5.23
N THR A 227 13.88 -25.40 -4.98
CA THR A 227 14.48 -25.36 -3.63
C THR A 227 13.73 -24.36 -2.74
N ILE A 228 13.37 -23.20 -3.27
CA ILE A 228 12.63 -22.15 -2.56
C ILE A 228 11.21 -22.63 -2.21
N LEU A 229 10.48 -23.14 -3.21
CA LEU A 229 9.10 -23.62 -3.04
C LEU A 229 9.02 -24.98 -2.34
N GLY A 230 10.10 -25.78 -2.36
CA GLY A 230 10.22 -27.02 -1.62
C GLY A 230 10.19 -26.81 -0.10
N ARG A 231 10.62 -25.67 0.41
CA ARG A 231 10.58 -25.36 1.84
C ARG A 231 9.14 -25.22 2.33
N ARG A 232 8.75 -26.07 3.29
CA ARG A 232 7.40 -26.08 3.88
C ARG A 232 7.01 -24.70 4.43
N THR A 233 7.93 -24.01 5.11
CA THR A 233 7.71 -22.68 5.67
C THR A 233 7.34 -21.66 4.59
N ASN A 234 8.05 -21.65 3.46
CA ASN A 234 7.75 -20.71 2.36
C ASN A 234 6.36 -20.94 1.77
N ARG A 235 5.97 -22.19 1.58
CA ARG A 235 4.62 -22.53 1.10
C ARG A 235 3.53 -22.04 2.04
N TRP A 236 3.71 -22.22 3.35
CA TRP A 236 2.75 -21.72 4.33
C TRP A 236 2.73 -20.20 4.44
N LEU A 237 3.88 -19.53 4.32
CA LEU A 237 3.95 -18.06 4.29
C LEU A 237 3.23 -17.49 3.07
N ILE A 238 3.41 -18.11 1.89
CA ILE A 238 2.73 -17.69 0.66
C ILE A 238 1.21 -17.91 0.79
N LEU A 239 0.77 -19.08 1.27
CA LEU A 239 -0.64 -19.38 1.45
C LEU A 239 -1.30 -18.47 2.50
N GLN A 240 -0.62 -18.22 3.61
CA GLN A 240 -1.10 -17.32 4.66
C GLN A 240 -1.18 -15.88 4.14
N GLY A 241 -0.20 -15.44 3.33
CA GLY A 241 -0.24 -14.15 2.67
C GLY A 241 -1.46 -14.00 1.74
N LEU A 242 -1.77 -15.02 0.94
CA LEU A 242 -2.97 -15.06 0.10
C LEU A 242 -4.25 -14.83 0.90
N THR A 243 -4.45 -15.61 1.96
CA THR A 243 -5.67 -15.55 2.78
C THR A 243 -5.78 -14.25 3.57
N ALA A 244 -4.68 -13.78 4.15
CA ALA A 244 -4.65 -12.51 4.86
C ALA A 244 -4.95 -11.33 3.91
N GLN A 245 -4.38 -11.34 2.70
CA GLN A 245 -4.62 -10.27 1.73
C GLN A 245 -6.02 -10.35 1.10
N ALA A 246 -6.64 -11.52 1.04
CA ALA A 246 -8.05 -11.61 0.67
C ALA A 246 -8.93 -10.90 1.71
N ALA A 247 -8.67 -11.09 3.01
CA ALA A 247 -9.37 -10.35 4.06
C ALA A 247 -9.10 -8.84 3.96
N PHE A 248 -7.85 -8.41 3.74
CA PHE A 248 -7.53 -6.99 3.55
C PHE A 248 -8.17 -6.39 2.28
N GLY A 249 -8.27 -7.17 1.20
CA GLY A 249 -8.92 -6.75 -0.04
C GLY A 249 -10.39 -6.40 0.15
N SER A 250 -11.09 -7.12 1.01
CA SER A 250 -12.50 -6.83 1.32
C SER A 250 -12.69 -5.52 2.10
N LEU A 251 -11.69 -5.09 2.89
CA LEU A 251 -11.76 -3.84 3.65
C LEU A 251 -11.71 -2.58 2.76
N VAL A 252 -11.39 -2.72 1.48
CA VAL A 252 -11.51 -1.63 0.48
C VAL A 252 -12.93 -1.07 0.43
N TRP A 253 -13.95 -1.88 0.75
CA TRP A 253 -15.35 -1.50 0.77
C TRP A 253 -15.79 -0.73 2.02
N LEU A 254 -14.95 -0.56 3.03
CA LEU A 254 -15.33 0.15 4.27
C LEU A 254 -15.84 1.58 4.05
N PRO A 255 -15.22 2.42 3.20
CA PRO A 255 -15.76 3.76 2.93
C PRO A 255 -17.18 3.70 2.35
N VAL A 256 -17.43 2.70 1.48
CA VAL A 256 -18.75 2.47 0.88
C VAL A 256 -19.75 2.03 1.94
N LEU A 257 -19.39 1.06 2.78
CA LEU A 257 -20.24 0.60 3.88
C LEU A 257 -20.70 1.74 4.80
N PHE A 258 -19.78 2.60 5.20
CA PHE A 258 -20.11 3.74 6.04
C PHE A 258 -20.92 4.81 5.31
N ALA A 259 -20.66 5.00 4.01
CA ALA A 259 -21.46 5.91 3.18
C ALA A 259 -22.89 5.41 3.01
N GLU A 260 -23.09 4.11 2.73
CA GLU A 260 -24.42 3.52 2.63
C GLU A 260 -25.19 3.63 3.97
N ARG A 261 -24.55 3.38 5.11
CA ARG A 261 -25.16 3.60 6.43
C ARG A 261 -25.62 5.04 6.64
N ALA A 262 -24.91 6.03 6.11
CA ALA A 262 -25.33 7.42 6.14
C ALA A 262 -26.51 7.66 5.18
N ARG A 263 -26.50 7.08 3.98
CA ARG A 263 -27.62 7.16 3.04
C ARG A 263 -28.91 6.55 3.60
N ASP A 264 -28.81 5.41 4.27
CA ASP A 264 -29.96 4.74 4.93
C ASP A 264 -30.59 5.61 6.01
N GLN A 265 -29.82 6.55 6.58
CA GLN A 265 -30.30 7.57 7.52
C GLN A 265 -30.88 8.82 6.85
N GLY A 266 -30.93 8.86 5.51
CA GLY A 266 -31.53 9.93 4.71
C GLY A 266 -30.56 11.05 4.30
N TYR A 267 -29.25 10.91 4.54
CA TYR A 267 -28.27 11.94 4.13
C TYR A 267 -28.03 11.98 2.64
N SER A 268 -27.72 13.16 2.13
CA SER A 268 -27.36 13.38 0.72
C SER A 268 -26.11 12.58 0.32
N ALA A 269 -25.95 12.27 -0.97
CA ALA A 269 -24.80 11.53 -1.49
C ALA A 269 -23.47 12.21 -1.14
N ALA A 270 -23.39 13.54 -1.21
CA ALA A 270 -22.18 14.28 -0.87
C ALA A 270 -21.82 14.16 0.61
N THR A 271 -22.80 14.31 1.52
CA THR A 271 -22.62 14.12 2.96
C THR A 271 -22.19 12.68 3.27
N ALA A 272 -22.83 11.69 2.66
CA ALA A 272 -22.52 10.27 2.84
C ALA A 272 -21.08 9.92 2.43
N ILE A 273 -20.58 10.46 1.31
CA ILE A 273 -19.18 10.27 0.88
C ILE A 273 -18.20 10.80 1.92
N VAL A 274 -18.46 12.00 2.47
CA VAL A 274 -17.61 12.60 3.52
C VAL A 274 -17.63 11.73 4.78
N VAL A 275 -18.80 11.34 5.25
CA VAL A 275 -18.98 10.46 6.41
C VAL A 275 -18.20 9.16 6.21
N GLY A 276 -18.42 8.46 5.09
CA GLY A 276 -17.76 7.22 4.77
C GLY A 276 -16.24 7.33 4.75
N SER A 277 -15.74 8.41 4.16
CA SER A 277 -14.30 8.67 4.08
C SER A 277 -13.66 8.99 5.41
N VAL A 278 -14.31 9.78 6.25
CA VAL A 278 -13.80 10.12 7.59
C VAL A 278 -13.74 8.88 8.48
N PHE A 279 -14.81 8.05 8.53
CA PHE A 279 -14.80 6.82 9.31
C PHE A 279 -13.79 5.80 8.80
N ALA A 280 -13.68 5.60 7.48
CA ALA A 280 -12.68 4.73 6.91
C ALA A 280 -11.24 5.21 7.19
N THR A 281 -11.04 6.53 7.25
CA THR A 281 -9.75 7.13 7.63
C THR A 281 -9.44 6.86 9.10
N LEU A 282 -10.40 7.10 10.00
CA LEU A 282 -10.23 6.81 11.42
C LEU A 282 -9.94 5.33 11.67
N PHE A 283 -10.63 4.42 10.97
CA PHE A 283 -10.33 2.99 10.98
C PHE A 283 -8.86 2.70 10.70
N GLN A 284 -8.29 3.34 9.67
CA GLN A 284 -6.90 3.08 9.26
C GLN A 284 -5.86 3.47 10.32
N LEU A 285 -6.20 4.35 11.28
CA LEU A 285 -5.31 4.69 12.39
C LEU A 285 -4.95 3.47 13.25
N GLY A 286 -5.82 2.46 13.33
CA GLY A 286 -5.52 1.19 13.99
C GLY A 286 -4.29 0.48 13.42
N GLY A 287 -4.01 0.66 12.13
CA GLY A 287 -2.84 0.09 11.46
C GLY A 287 -1.49 0.59 11.98
N VAL A 288 -1.45 1.77 12.59
CA VAL A 288 -0.23 2.32 13.21
C VAL A 288 0.26 1.42 14.35
N LEU A 289 -0.67 0.73 15.03
CA LEU A 289 -0.34 -0.20 16.11
C LEU A 289 0.32 -1.51 15.62
N SER A 290 0.48 -1.71 14.32
CA SER A 290 1.27 -2.82 13.75
C SER A 290 2.70 -2.87 14.30
N ILE A 291 3.28 -1.70 14.66
CA ILE A 291 4.59 -1.59 15.30
C ILE A 291 4.62 -2.38 16.61
N VAL A 292 3.57 -2.27 17.41
CA VAL A 292 3.45 -3.02 18.68
C VAL A 292 3.41 -4.52 18.39
N GLY A 293 2.66 -4.94 17.37
CA GLY A 293 2.62 -6.33 16.90
C GLY A 293 4.00 -6.87 16.50
N GLY A 294 4.81 -6.05 15.83
CA GLY A 294 6.19 -6.39 15.48
C GLY A 294 7.09 -6.56 16.71
N LEU A 295 7.00 -5.63 17.67
CA LEU A 295 7.77 -5.69 18.93
C LEU A 295 7.40 -6.92 19.78
N ILE A 296 6.11 -7.25 19.87
CA ILE A 296 5.64 -8.46 20.56
C ILE A 296 6.16 -9.70 19.84
N GLY A 297 6.10 -9.71 18.49
CA GLY A 297 6.65 -10.80 17.67
C GLY A 297 8.13 -11.04 17.93
N ASP A 298 8.94 -9.98 17.95
CA ASP A 298 10.37 -10.06 18.25
C ASP A 298 10.65 -10.55 19.67
N ALA A 299 9.85 -10.09 20.64
CA ALA A 299 10.01 -10.54 22.03
C ALA A 299 9.66 -12.02 22.20
N LEU A 300 8.60 -12.48 21.54
CA LEU A 300 8.17 -13.88 21.62
C LEU A 300 9.09 -14.79 20.80
N GLN A 301 9.61 -14.34 19.66
CA GLN A 301 10.57 -15.08 18.84
C GLN A 301 11.87 -15.40 19.58
N ARG A 302 12.29 -14.54 20.50
CA ARG A 302 13.46 -14.81 21.38
C ARG A 302 13.22 -15.95 22.37
N ARG A 303 11.96 -16.26 22.66
CA ARG A 303 11.56 -17.33 23.60
C ARG A 303 11.17 -18.62 22.89
N THR A 304 10.62 -18.54 21.69
CA THR A 304 10.14 -19.68 20.91
C THR A 304 10.34 -19.45 19.41
N PRO A 305 10.83 -20.44 18.65
CA PRO A 305 11.06 -20.34 17.21
C PRO A 305 9.81 -19.96 16.38
N SER A 306 8.61 -20.19 16.93
CA SER A 306 7.33 -19.90 16.28
C SER A 306 6.72 -18.57 16.76
N GLY A 307 7.43 -17.76 17.54
CA GLY A 307 6.89 -16.59 18.22
C GLY A 307 6.17 -15.62 17.30
N ARG A 308 6.78 -15.25 16.19
CA ARG A 308 6.19 -14.35 15.18
C ARG A 308 4.95 -14.95 14.51
N ALA A 309 4.98 -16.25 14.22
CA ALA A 309 3.82 -16.93 13.63
C ALA A 309 2.64 -16.98 14.61
N ILE A 310 2.90 -17.17 15.89
CA ILE A 310 1.88 -17.13 16.96
C ILE A 310 1.26 -15.75 17.04
N VAL A 311 2.06 -14.67 17.06
CA VAL A 311 1.55 -13.29 17.14
C VAL A 311 0.69 -12.98 15.93
N ALA A 312 1.10 -13.36 14.72
CA ALA A 312 0.32 -13.18 13.51
C ALA A 312 -1.02 -13.94 13.57
N ALA A 313 -1.01 -15.21 13.97
CA ALA A 313 -2.21 -16.03 14.05
C ALA A 313 -3.18 -15.53 15.14
N VAL A 314 -2.68 -15.24 16.33
CA VAL A 314 -3.49 -14.72 17.45
C VAL A 314 -4.07 -13.36 17.09
N GLY A 315 -3.28 -12.47 16.46
CA GLY A 315 -3.76 -11.16 16.01
C GLY A 315 -4.94 -11.27 15.05
N ILE A 316 -4.83 -12.11 14.01
CA ILE A 316 -5.93 -12.31 13.06
C ILE A 316 -7.18 -12.90 13.73
N LEU A 317 -7.02 -13.94 14.55
CA LEU A 317 -8.16 -14.59 15.22
C LEU A 317 -8.82 -13.68 16.25
N ALA A 318 -8.04 -12.97 17.04
CA ALA A 318 -8.56 -12.02 18.03
C ALA A 318 -9.24 -10.80 17.41
N ALA A 319 -8.97 -10.48 16.15
CA ALA A 319 -9.64 -9.38 15.46
C ALA A 319 -11.09 -9.71 15.06
N VAL A 320 -11.43 -11.00 14.89
CA VAL A 320 -12.74 -11.45 14.38
C VAL A 320 -13.92 -10.88 15.19
N PRO A 321 -13.98 -10.99 16.54
CA PRO A 321 -15.11 -10.46 17.28
C PRO A 321 -15.26 -8.95 17.13
N PHE A 322 -14.18 -8.21 17.00
CA PHE A 322 -14.22 -6.75 16.79
C PHE A 322 -14.75 -6.39 15.40
N TYR A 323 -14.40 -7.15 14.34
CA TYR A 323 -15.01 -6.99 13.03
C TYR A 323 -16.50 -7.32 13.04
N LEU A 324 -16.93 -8.36 13.77
CA LEU A 324 -18.35 -8.68 13.89
C LEU A 324 -19.11 -7.52 14.54
N VAL A 325 -18.59 -6.95 15.63
CA VAL A 325 -19.20 -5.76 16.25
C VAL A 325 -19.24 -4.60 15.25
N LEU A 326 -18.15 -4.30 14.55
CA LEU A 326 -18.08 -3.22 13.56
C LEU A 326 -19.13 -3.37 12.46
N PHE A 327 -19.34 -4.59 11.94
CA PHE A 327 -20.25 -4.82 10.83
C PHE A 327 -21.73 -4.90 11.25
N PHE A 328 -22.04 -5.35 12.46
CA PHE A 328 -23.39 -5.60 12.88
C PHE A 328 -23.98 -4.57 13.86
N VAL A 329 -23.13 -3.77 14.54
CA VAL A 329 -23.67 -2.69 15.41
C VAL A 329 -24.16 -1.52 14.55
N PRO A 330 -25.42 -1.12 14.70
CA PRO A 330 -25.97 0.02 13.98
C PRO A 330 -25.28 1.30 14.46
N MET A 331 -24.80 2.10 13.52
CA MET A 331 -24.16 3.38 13.79
C MET A 331 -25.14 4.50 13.44
N ARG A 332 -25.59 5.24 14.45
CA ARG A 332 -26.39 6.46 14.27
C ARG A 332 -25.47 7.65 14.22
N ILE A 333 -25.58 8.43 13.15
CA ILE A 333 -24.76 9.61 12.92
C ILE A 333 -25.70 10.81 12.90
N ASP A 334 -25.36 11.86 13.65
CA ASP A 334 -26.02 13.15 13.55
C ASP A 334 -25.07 14.18 12.98
N VAL A 335 -25.28 14.54 11.72
CA VAL A 335 -24.45 15.50 10.99
C VAL A 335 -25.33 16.47 10.19
N PRO A 336 -24.93 17.74 10.02
CA PRO A 336 -25.69 18.71 9.25
C PRO A 336 -25.65 18.36 7.76
N ASP A 337 -26.77 17.88 7.21
CA ASP A 337 -26.87 17.57 5.78
C ASP A 337 -26.88 18.85 4.92
N GLY A 338 -26.23 18.77 3.76
CA GLY A 338 -26.09 19.94 2.86
C GLY A 338 -25.18 21.05 3.38
N ALA A 339 -24.57 20.88 4.56
CA ALA A 339 -23.56 21.82 5.06
C ALA A 339 -22.22 21.64 4.33
N GLY A 340 -21.35 22.65 4.42
CA GLY A 340 -20.01 22.54 3.84
C GLY A 340 -19.20 21.40 4.43
N THR A 341 -18.35 20.76 3.63
CA THR A 341 -17.53 19.59 3.97
C THR A 341 -16.86 19.69 5.35
N GLY A 342 -16.30 20.85 5.70
CA GLY A 342 -15.67 21.06 7.00
C GLY A 342 -16.63 21.01 8.20
N ALA A 343 -17.90 21.37 8.03
CA ALA A 343 -18.92 21.24 9.07
C ALA A 343 -19.29 19.79 9.28
N VAL A 344 -19.47 19.02 8.20
CA VAL A 344 -19.74 17.57 8.25
C VAL A 344 -18.59 16.84 8.94
N VAL A 345 -17.33 17.12 8.56
CA VAL A 345 -16.12 16.51 9.20
C VAL A 345 -16.11 16.76 10.70
N ARG A 346 -16.33 18.01 11.14
CA ARG A 346 -16.35 18.34 12.57
C ARG A 346 -17.48 17.61 13.31
N ALA A 347 -18.66 17.51 12.70
CA ALA A 347 -19.79 16.81 13.30
C ALA A 347 -19.52 15.31 13.42
N VAL A 348 -18.93 14.68 12.38
CA VAL A 348 -18.49 13.26 12.42
C VAL A 348 -17.48 13.04 13.55
N LEU A 349 -16.46 13.89 13.66
CA LEU A 349 -15.46 13.78 14.73
C LEU A 349 -16.08 14.01 16.11
N GLY A 350 -17.04 14.94 16.23
CA GLY A 350 -17.81 15.19 17.44
C GLY A 350 -18.65 13.98 17.84
N SER A 351 -19.31 13.32 16.89
CA SER A 351 -20.18 12.17 17.15
C SER A 351 -19.42 10.96 17.72
N VAL A 352 -18.11 10.86 17.50
CA VAL A 352 -17.28 9.82 18.13
C VAL A 352 -17.34 9.89 19.67
N VAL A 353 -17.47 11.09 20.22
CA VAL A 353 -17.51 11.32 21.67
C VAL A 353 -18.93 11.44 22.17
N SER A 354 -19.81 12.09 21.40
CA SER A 354 -21.20 12.34 21.83
C SER A 354 -22.12 11.13 21.66
N GLU A 355 -21.84 10.25 20.68
CA GLU A 355 -22.70 9.12 20.36
C GLU A 355 -22.03 7.78 20.74
N PRO A 356 -22.51 7.07 21.77
CA PRO A 356 -21.90 5.85 22.28
C PRO A 356 -21.75 4.75 21.21
N THR A 357 -22.70 4.62 20.27
CA THR A 357 -22.66 3.63 19.20
C THR A 357 -21.58 3.93 18.17
N VAL A 358 -21.34 5.21 17.89
CA VAL A 358 -20.27 5.67 17.01
C VAL A 358 -18.90 5.45 17.67
N GLY A 359 -18.77 5.82 18.94
CA GLY A 359 -17.56 5.59 19.72
C GLY A 359 -17.21 4.11 19.83
N LEU A 360 -18.20 3.24 20.10
CA LEU A 360 -18.01 1.79 20.14
C LEU A 360 -17.59 1.23 18.77
N SER A 361 -18.25 1.67 17.70
CA SER A 361 -17.90 1.24 16.34
C SER A 361 -16.47 1.63 15.97
N LEU A 362 -16.05 2.85 16.32
CA LEU A 362 -14.67 3.28 16.07
C LEU A 362 -13.66 2.51 16.93
N LEU A 363 -13.94 2.32 18.23
CA LEU A 363 -13.05 1.56 19.11
C LEU A 363 -12.84 0.13 18.60
N THR A 364 -13.94 -0.56 18.25
CA THR A 364 -13.85 -1.92 17.69
C THR A 364 -13.14 -1.95 16.35
N ALA A 365 -13.35 -0.94 15.49
CA ALA A 365 -12.64 -0.77 14.24
C ALA A 365 -11.12 -0.63 14.44
N LEU A 366 -10.70 0.22 15.37
CA LEU A 366 -9.29 0.43 15.71
C LEU A 366 -8.65 -0.83 16.27
N LEU A 367 -9.32 -1.53 17.18
CA LEU A 367 -8.84 -2.80 17.75
C LEU A 367 -8.75 -3.90 16.70
N ALA A 368 -9.77 -4.04 15.84
CA ALA A 368 -9.78 -5.01 14.76
C ALA A 368 -8.58 -4.82 13.82
N LEU A 369 -8.34 -3.58 13.37
CA LEU A 369 -7.23 -3.31 12.47
C LEU A 369 -5.88 -3.40 13.18
N ALA A 370 -5.75 -2.94 14.42
CA ALA A 370 -4.52 -3.06 15.19
C ALA A 370 -4.07 -4.51 15.32
N LEU A 371 -5.00 -5.40 15.69
CA LEU A 371 -4.75 -6.83 15.84
C LEU A 371 -4.39 -7.48 14.48
N THR A 372 -5.16 -7.19 13.43
CA THR A 372 -4.92 -7.73 12.10
C THR A 372 -3.60 -7.24 11.53
N SER A 373 -3.25 -5.97 11.74
CA SER A 373 -2.03 -5.34 11.23
C SER A 373 -0.75 -5.90 11.86
N ALA A 374 -0.84 -6.54 13.04
CA ALA A 374 0.28 -7.23 13.66
C ALA A 374 0.85 -8.36 12.77
N ASN A 375 0.04 -8.88 11.84
CA ASN A 375 0.48 -9.89 10.86
C ASN A 375 1.63 -9.39 9.97
N SER A 376 1.52 -8.20 9.42
CA SER A 376 2.43 -7.70 8.38
C SER A 376 3.91 -7.67 8.80
N PRO A 377 4.34 -7.03 9.90
CA PRO A 377 5.75 -7.00 10.30
C PRO A 377 6.28 -8.40 10.62
N ASN A 378 5.44 -9.27 11.20
CA ASN A 378 5.82 -10.62 11.53
C ASN A 378 5.99 -11.49 10.28
N TRP A 379 5.15 -11.32 9.26
CA TRP A 379 5.25 -12.02 7.99
C TRP A 379 6.55 -11.69 7.25
N PHE A 380 6.92 -10.40 7.16
CA PHE A 380 8.18 -9.97 6.56
C PHE A 380 9.40 -10.53 7.31
N ALA A 381 9.35 -10.49 8.64
CA ALA A 381 10.43 -11.00 9.46
C ALA A 381 10.59 -12.53 9.33
N LEU A 382 9.48 -13.27 9.26
CA LEU A 382 9.51 -14.73 9.04
C LEU A 382 10.12 -15.10 7.68
N ILE A 383 9.88 -14.33 6.62
CA ILE A 383 10.54 -14.52 5.33
C ILE A 383 12.06 -14.40 5.49
N ALA A 384 12.51 -13.38 6.23
CA ALA A 384 13.92 -13.13 6.44
C ALA A 384 14.59 -14.23 7.31
N ASP A 385 13.88 -14.73 8.31
CA ASP A 385 14.39 -15.78 9.22
C ASP A 385 14.43 -17.17 8.56
N ALA A 386 13.44 -17.47 7.71
CA ALA A 386 13.30 -18.78 7.10
C ALA A 386 14.20 -18.97 5.86
N ASN A 387 14.77 -17.90 5.31
CA ASN A 387 15.48 -17.95 4.04
C ASN A 387 16.87 -17.32 4.11
N PRO A 388 17.86 -17.91 3.39
CA PRO A 388 19.16 -17.28 3.23
C PRO A 388 19.03 -15.97 2.46
N PRO A 389 19.95 -15.01 2.62
CA PRO A 389 19.89 -13.68 2.04
C PRO A 389 19.57 -13.65 0.55
N GLU A 390 20.12 -14.61 -0.20
CA GLU A 390 19.97 -14.74 -1.65
C GLU A 390 18.53 -15.04 -2.06
N HIS A 391 17.78 -15.80 -1.26
CA HIS A 391 16.42 -16.24 -1.57
C HIS A 391 15.33 -15.31 -1.05
N ARG A 392 15.65 -14.41 -0.10
CA ARG A 392 14.66 -13.52 0.56
C ARG A 392 13.87 -12.67 -0.42
N GLY A 393 14.57 -12.06 -1.39
CA GLY A 393 13.95 -11.23 -2.41
C GLY A 393 12.95 -11.99 -3.28
N THR A 394 13.27 -13.23 -3.67
CA THR A 394 12.38 -14.07 -4.47
C THR A 394 11.18 -14.54 -3.70
N VAL A 395 11.35 -15.00 -2.46
CA VAL A 395 10.23 -15.40 -1.60
C VAL A 395 9.30 -14.21 -1.37
N TYR A 396 9.86 -13.03 -1.12
CA TYR A 396 9.11 -11.79 -0.99
C TYR A 396 8.33 -11.44 -2.27
N SER A 397 8.98 -11.51 -3.45
CA SER A 397 8.33 -11.18 -4.74
C SER A 397 7.23 -12.17 -5.09
N LEU A 398 7.45 -13.47 -4.87
CA LEU A 398 6.41 -14.50 -5.03
C LEU A 398 5.26 -14.29 -4.04
N GLY A 399 5.60 -13.98 -2.79
CA GLY A 399 4.61 -13.63 -1.77
C GLY A 399 3.78 -12.42 -2.18
N ASN A 400 4.41 -11.35 -2.68
CA ASN A 400 3.69 -10.14 -3.13
C ASN A 400 2.79 -10.41 -4.36
N LEU A 401 3.23 -11.24 -5.30
CA LEU A 401 2.38 -11.64 -6.42
C LEU A 401 1.11 -12.33 -5.92
N VAL A 402 1.28 -13.31 -5.03
CA VAL A 402 0.15 -14.07 -4.45
C VAL A 402 -0.71 -13.18 -3.55
N ASN A 403 -0.11 -12.26 -2.82
CA ASN A 403 -0.80 -11.22 -2.05
C ASN A 403 -1.67 -10.33 -2.94
N GLY A 404 -1.18 -9.95 -4.13
CA GLY A 404 -1.95 -9.20 -5.13
C GLY A 404 -3.19 -9.98 -5.60
N VAL A 405 -3.02 -11.29 -5.86
CA VAL A 405 -4.14 -12.18 -6.19
C VAL A 405 -5.15 -12.28 -5.04
N GLY A 406 -4.66 -12.46 -3.80
CA GLY A 406 -5.52 -12.48 -2.61
C GLY A 406 -6.33 -11.19 -2.46
N ARG A 407 -5.68 -10.05 -2.59
CA ARG A 407 -6.32 -8.73 -2.49
C ARG A 407 -7.38 -8.51 -3.56
N ALA A 408 -7.08 -8.91 -4.80
CA ALA A 408 -8.02 -8.86 -5.91
C ALA A 408 -9.25 -9.75 -5.65
N ALA A 409 -9.02 -10.99 -5.20
CA ALA A 409 -10.09 -11.93 -4.87
C ALA A 409 -10.98 -11.41 -3.73
N GLY A 410 -10.38 -10.91 -2.64
CA GLY A 410 -11.12 -10.35 -1.51
C GLY A 410 -11.99 -9.15 -1.88
N ASN A 411 -11.45 -8.24 -2.69
CA ASN A 411 -12.21 -7.09 -3.18
C ASN A 411 -13.35 -7.51 -4.15
N GLY A 412 -13.07 -8.43 -5.06
CA GLY A 412 -14.08 -8.90 -6.04
C GLY A 412 -15.17 -9.77 -5.45
N LEU A 413 -14.93 -10.46 -4.32
CA LEU A 413 -15.94 -11.29 -3.65
C LEU A 413 -16.97 -10.47 -2.85
N VAL A 414 -16.62 -9.27 -2.42
CA VAL A 414 -17.50 -8.39 -1.62
C VAL A 414 -18.32 -7.47 -2.52
N GLY A 415 -17.80 -7.06 -3.67
CA GLY A 415 -18.49 -6.22 -4.67
C GLY A 415 -19.41 -7.00 -5.57
#